data_8f224eb9cb7742ce03b6bb746963bd80
#
_entry.id   8f224eb9cb7742ce03b6bb746963bd80
#
_cell.length_a   1.000
_cell.length_b   1.000
_cell.length_c   1.000
_cell.angle_alpha   90.00
_cell.angle_beta   90.00
_cell.angle_gamma   90.00
#
_symmetry.space_group_name_H-M   'P 1'
#
loop_
_entity.id
_entity.type
_entity.pdbx_description
1 polymer ?
#
loop_
_entity_poly.entity_id
_entity_poly.type
_entity_poly.pdbx_seq_one_letter_code
_entity_poly.pdbx_strand_id
1 'polypeptide(L)'
;DRNYIVTEIGQAGQVPASSFVPMGMTDADGSEFYKNAGHVEGITGYYDVTDDEDVYMANFDKAVETLKKYYTYDEENGVFTNFPSLTYLYNTSEAHKAIGEYLQSAVSAVGITMNLNNQEWNTFLNTRKAGDYSIARNGWLADYNDPICFLDMWVTGSGNNDVQYGKGANADLKIYNLDLTPYGYDVKVENGTWAETYDVLISAIKSCTDSANRYAMMHIAEDMLMNTGCIVPLYYYTDIYMIDDSVQGFFSNPLGYKYFMHCTIAK
;
A
#
# COMPACT_ATOMS: atom_id res chain seq x y z
N ASP A 1 -0.36 -7.06 12.98
CA ASP A 1 -1.58 -7.82 12.66
C ASP A 1 -2.61 -6.90 12.00
N ARG A 2 -2.97 -7.19 10.74
CA ARG A 2 -3.95 -6.42 9.96
C ARG A 2 -5.38 -6.75 10.37
N ASN A 3 -5.62 -7.98 10.80
CA ASN A 3 -6.97 -8.40 11.24
C ASN A 3 -7.36 -7.63 12.50
N TYR A 4 -6.45 -7.50 13.47
CA TYR A 4 -6.68 -6.66 14.64
C TYR A 4 -7.02 -5.20 14.27
N ILE A 5 -6.30 -4.62 13.31
CA ILE A 5 -6.59 -3.24 12.86
C ILE A 5 -8.01 -3.11 12.30
N VAL A 6 -8.48 -4.05 11.49
CA VAL A 6 -9.79 -3.94 10.86
C VAL A 6 -10.94 -4.32 11.81
N THR A 7 -10.74 -5.30 12.71
CA THR A 7 -11.79 -5.79 13.60
C THR A 7 -11.92 -4.98 14.88
N GLU A 8 -10.81 -4.59 15.49
CA GLU A 8 -10.81 -3.94 16.81
C GLU A 8 -10.70 -2.41 16.72
N ILE A 9 -10.04 -1.88 15.69
CA ILE A 9 -9.87 -0.42 15.55
C ILE A 9 -10.80 0.14 14.47
N GLY A 10 -10.80 -0.43 13.28
CA GLY A 10 -11.54 0.06 12.13
C GLY A 10 -13.05 -0.10 12.29
N GLN A 11 -13.50 -1.31 12.56
CA GLN A 11 -14.89 -1.71 12.84
C GLN A 11 -15.93 -1.23 11.80
N ALA A 12 -15.49 -1.00 10.56
CA ALA A 12 -16.31 -0.47 9.48
C ALA A 12 -16.29 -1.40 8.24
N GLY A 13 -15.99 -2.70 8.45
CA GLY A 13 -15.99 -3.69 7.38
C GLY A 13 -14.77 -3.60 6.46
N GLN A 14 -13.72 -2.89 6.86
CA GLN A 14 -12.44 -2.86 6.13
C GLN A 14 -11.90 -4.28 5.96
N VAL A 15 -11.14 -4.51 4.89
CA VAL A 15 -10.54 -5.80 4.57
C VAL A 15 -9.02 -5.70 4.72
N PRO A 16 -8.35 -6.64 5.40
CA PRO A 16 -6.90 -6.69 5.47
C PRO A 16 -6.27 -6.66 4.07
N ALA A 17 -5.28 -5.79 3.85
CA ALA A 17 -4.69 -5.63 2.54
C ALA A 17 -3.54 -6.62 2.30
N SER A 18 -3.66 -7.43 1.25
CA SER A 18 -2.62 -8.35 0.77
C SER A 18 -1.75 -7.77 -0.34
N SER A 19 -2.20 -6.68 -0.99
CA SER A 19 -1.54 -5.99 -2.10
C SER A 19 -1.78 -4.48 -1.99
N PHE A 20 -1.12 -3.69 -2.85
CA PHE A 20 -1.35 -2.25 -2.89
C PHE A 20 -2.55 -1.89 -3.77
N VAL A 21 -2.65 -2.49 -4.95
CA VAL A 21 -3.86 -2.35 -5.79
C VAL A 21 -5.01 -3.10 -5.11
N PRO A 22 -6.11 -2.41 -4.76
CA PRO A 22 -7.16 -3.00 -3.94
C PRO A 22 -8.12 -3.89 -4.73
N MET A 23 -8.96 -4.58 -3.96
CA MET A 23 -10.15 -5.27 -4.47
C MET A 23 -11.02 -4.33 -5.32
N GLY A 24 -11.71 -4.88 -6.31
CA GLY A 24 -12.60 -4.14 -7.20
C GLY A 24 -11.94 -3.55 -8.43
N MET A 25 -10.61 -3.57 -8.53
CA MET A 25 -9.89 -3.26 -9.77
C MET A 25 -9.88 -4.48 -10.68
N THR A 26 -10.22 -4.27 -11.96
CA THR A 26 -10.35 -5.33 -12.96
C THR A 26 -8.99 -5.67 -13.58
N ASP A 27 -8.74 -6.95 -13.88
CA ASP A 27 -7.60 -7.44 -14.66
C ASP A 27 -7.97 -7.71 -16.12
N ALA A 28 -6.98 -8.05 -16.96
CA ALA A 28 -7.12 -8.32 -18.38
C ALA A 28 -8.14 -9.42 -18.70
N ASP A 29 -8.24 -10.44 -17.87
CA ASP A 29 -9.14 -11.59 -18.01
C ASP A 29 -10.54 -11.35 -17.42
N GLY A 30 -10.79 -10.17 -16.87
CA GLY A 30 -12.03 -9.79 -16.20
C GLY A 30 -12.10 -10.22 -14.72
N SER A 31 -11.09 -10.88 -14.20
CA SER A 31 -10.96 -11.15 -12.77
C SER A 31 -10.55 -9.89 -12.00
N GLU A 32 -10.38 -10.00 -10.69
CA GLU A 32 -9.84 -8.91 -9.88
C GLU A 32 -8.31 -8.91 -9.92
N PHE A 33 -7.71 -7.77 -10.19
CA PHE A 33 -6.27 -7.57 -10.34
C PHE A 33 -5.46 -8.10 -9.13
N TYR A 34 -5.91 -7.79 -7.91
CA TYR A 34 -5.19 -8.21 -6.71
C TYR A 34 -5.05 -9.75 -6.55
N LYS A 35 -5.96 -10.52 -7.17
CA LYS A 35 -5.93 -11.98 -7.12
C LYS A 35 -4.79 -12.59 -7.91
N ASN A 36 -4.30 -11.88 -8.90
CA ASN A 36 -3.18 -12.26 -9.75
C ASN A 36 -1.87 -11.58 -9.32
N ALA A 37 -1.90 -10.75 -8.27
CA ALA A 37 -0.74 -10.05 -7.74
C ALA A 37 0.12 -10.98 -6.84
N GLY A 38 1.43 -10.69 -6.79
CA GLY A 38 2.38 -11.47 -6.01
C GLY A 38 2.70 -12.84 -6.64
N HIS A 39 3.70 -13.52 -6.07
CA HIS A 39 4.20 -14.79 -6.63
C HIS A 39 4.51 -15.83 -5.53
N VAL A 40 3.88 -15.71 -4.37
CA VAL A 40 4.07 -16.67 -3.28
C VAL A 40 2.97 -17.72 -3.36
N GLU A 41 3.35 -18.99 -3.53
CA GLU A 41 2.41 -20.10 -3.60
C GLU A 41 1.51 -20.14 -2.36
N GLY A 42 0.20 -20.25 -2.56
CA GLY A 42 -0.81 -20.31 -1.51
C GLY A 42 -1.20 -18.97 -0.90
N ILE A 43 -0.59 -17.87 -1.33
CA ILE A 43 -0.90 -16.52 -0.86
C ILE A 43 -1.47 -15.70 -2.01
N THR A 44 -2.59 -15.01 -1.78
CA THR A 44 -3.11 -14.00 -2.70
C THR A 44 -2.46 -12.65 -2.39
N GLY A 45 -1.77 -12.06 -3.36
CA GLY A 45 -1.00 -10.83 -3.17
C GLY A 45 0.39 -11.08 -2.57
N TYR A 46 0.86 -10.16 -1.74
CA TYR A 46 2.24 -10.13 -1.20
C TYR A 46 2.32 -10.51 0.28
N TYR A 47 1.19 -10.53 0.97
CA TYR A 47 1.10 -10.83 2.40
C TYR A 47 0.04 -11.87 2.65
N ASP A 48 0.36 -12.83 3.50
CA ASP A 48 -0.64 -13.68 4.10
C ASP A 48 -1.41 -12.86 5.14
N VAL A 49 -2.68 -12.66 4.88
CA VAL A 49 -3.61 -11.89 5.71
C VAL A 49 -4.64 -12.79 6.38
N THR A 50 -4.39 -14.09 6.42
CA THR A 50 -5.23 -15.05 7.13
C THR A 50 -5.28 -14.68 8.62
N ASP A 51 -6.47 -14.73 9.21
CA ASP A 51 -6.66 -14.52 10.65
C ASP A 51 -6.31 -15.81 11.40
N ASP A 52 -4.99 -16.06 11.53
CA ASP A 52 -4.40 -17.26 12.11
C ASP A 52 -3.17 -16.85 12.95
N GLU A 53 -3.16 -17.26 14.21
CA GLU A 53 -2.09 -16.91 15.15
C GLU A 53 -0.75 -17.53 14.75
N ASP A 54 -0.74 -18.75 14.22
CA ASP A 54 0.49 -19.41 13.78
C ASP A 54 1.11 -18.69 12.57
N VAL A 55 0.28 -18.20 11.63
CA VAL A 55 0.71 -17.39 10.50
C VAL A 55 1.29 -16.05 10.98
N TYR A 56 0.62 -15.38 11.93
CA TYR A 56 1.10 -14.16 12.53
C TYR A 56 2.46 -14.36 13.21
N MET A 57 2.60 -15.39 14.04
CA MET A 57 3.84 -15.67 14.76
C MET A 57 4.99 -16.04 13.81
N ALA A 58 4.73 -16.83 12.77
CA ALA A 58 5.73 -17.15 11.75
C ALA A 58 6.24 -15.90 11.01
N ASN A 59 5.36 -14.97 10.69
CA ASN A 59 5.73 -13.68 10.09
C ASN A 59 6.50 -12.79 11.07
N PHE A 60 6.11 -12.79 12.35
CA PHE A 60 6.82 -12.06 13.41
C PHE A 60 8.25 -12.58 13.57
N ASP A 61 8.43 -13.88 13.70
CA ASP A 61 9.75 -14.52 13.83
C ASP A 61 10.64 -14.21 12.62
N LYS A 62 10.08 -14.28 11.41
CA LYS A 62 10.78 -13.91 10.17
C LYS A 62 11.22 -12.44 10.18
N ALA A 63 10.39 -11.54 10.71
CA ALA A 63 10.73 -10.12 10.84
C ALA A 63 11.88 -9.94 11.83
N VAL A 64 11.83 -10.57 13.00
CA VAL A 64 12.91 -10.54 14.01
C VAL A 64 14.22 -11.08 13.41
N GLU A 65 14.21 -12.26 12.77
CA GLU A 65 15.39 -12.83 12.13
C GLU A 65 15.95 -11.94 11.00
N THR A 66 15.09 -11.21 10.31
CA THR A 66 15.51 -10.25 9.30
C THR A 66 16.23 -9.06 9.92
N LEU A 67 15.68 -8.51 11.00
CA LEU A 67 16.26 -7.38 11.72
C LEU A 67 17.57 -7.72 12.44
N LYS A 68 17.73 -8.94 12.95
CA LYS A 68 18.99 -9.44 13.54
C LYS A 68 20.19 -9.35 12.59
N LYS A 69 19.97 -9.30 11.29
CA LYS A 69 21.05 -9.13 10.29
C LYS A 69 21.65 -7.71 10.30
N TYR A 70 20.93 -6.75 10.86
CA TYR A 70 21.27 -5.32 10.79
C TYR A 70 21.41 -4.66 12.16
N TYR A 71 20.76 -5.22 13.20
CA TYR A 71 20.68 -4.65 14.53
C TYR A 71 21.07 -5.66 15.61
N THR A 72 21.55 -5.15 16.73
CA THR A 72 21.89 -5.98 17.89
C THR A 72 20.63 -6.42 18.62
N TYR A 73 20.49 -7.72 18.78
CA TYR A 73 19.37 -8.33 19.50
C TYR A 73 19.84 -8.95 20.82
N ASP A 74 19.15 -8.65 21.89
CA ASP A 74 19.33 -9.25 23.22
C ASP A 74 18.43 -10.48 23.31
N GLU A 75 19.01 -11.66 23.16
CA GLU A 75 18.29 -12.94 23.18
C GLU A 75 17.66 -13.25 24.55
N GLU A 76 18.24 -12.73 25.66
CA GLU A 76 17.72 -12.96 27.01
C GLU A 76 16.41 -12.19 27.23
N ASN A 77 16.35 -10.96 26.77
CA ASN A 77 15.19 -10.07 26.93
C ASN A 77 14.27 -10.01 25.70
N GLY A 78 14.68 -10.61 24.56
CA GLY A 78 13.88 -10.64 23.36
C GLY A 78 13.73 -9.27 22.66
N VAL A 79 14.72 -8.38 22.74
CA VAL A 79 14.62 -6.99 22.29
C VAL A 79 15.83 -6.52 21.48
N PHE A 80 15.59 -5.58 20.56
CA PHE A 80 16.67 -4.85 19.87
C PHE A 80 17.18 -3.71 20.75
N THR A 81 18.51 -3.59 20.88
CA THR A 81 19.15 -2.62 21.79
C THR A 81 19.70 -1.39 21.07
N ASN A 82 19.90 -1.44 19.75
CA ASN A 82 20.49 -0.36 18.94
C ASN A 82 19.62 0.05 17.76
N PHE A 83 18.34 -0.31 17.76
CA PHE A 83 17.42 0.14 16.71
C PHE A 83 17.14 1.64 16.86
N PRO A 84 17.20 2.43 15.77
CA PRO A 84 16.94 3.87 15.85
C PRO A 84 15.47 4.14 16.22
N SER A 85 15.25 5.24 16.98
CA SER A 85 13.90 5.68 17.27
C SER A 85 13.17 6.11 15.99
N LEU A 86 11.95 5.63 15.83
CA LEU A 86 11.07 5.97 14.71
C LEU A 86 10.08 7.07 15.09
N THR A 87 9.61 7.80 14.09
CA THR A 87 8.48 8.74 14.23
C THR A 87 7.39 8.34 13.25
N TYR A 88 6.18 8.07 13.75
CA TYR A 88 4.99 7.81 12.94
C TYR A 88 4.18 9.11 12.80
N LEU A 89 4.15 9.62 11.56
CA LEU A 89 3.44 10.83 11.18
C LEU A 89 2.02 10.50 10.74
N TYR A 90 1.01 11.15 11.34
CA TYR A 90 -0.39 10.98 10.96
C TYR A 90 -1.19 12.28 11.14
N ASN A 91 -2.28 12.41 10.36
CA ASN A 91 -3.22 13.53 10.51
C ASN A 91 -4.21 13.27 11.64
N THR A 92 -4.71 14.34 12.24
CA THR A 92 -5.68 14.27 13.34
C THR A 92 -6.92 13.46 12.96
N SER A 93 -7.07 12.34 13.64
CA SER A 93 -8.20 11.40 13.54
C SER A 93 -8.07 10.37 14.67
N GLU A 94 -9.16 10.05 15.35
CA GLU A 94 -9.14 9.05 16.43
C GLU A 94 -8.74 7.66 15.90
N ALA A 95 -9.23 7.27 14.72
CA ALA A 95 -8.84 5.99 14.11
C ALA A 95 -7.34 5.94 13.76
N HIS A 96 -6.77 7.03 13.21
CA HIS A 96 -5.35 7.07 12.89
C HIS A 96 -4.47 7.08 14.14
N LYS A 97 -4.94 7.73 15.23
CA LYS A 97 -4.30 7.69 16.52
C LYS A 97 -4.28 6.27 17.08
N ALA A 98 -5.43 5.60 17.11
CA ALA A 98 -5.54 4.23 17.61
C ALA A 98 -4.65 3.24 16.83
N ILE A 99 -4.58 3.37 15.50
CA ILE A 99 -3.64 2.59 14.67
C ILE A 99 -2.19 2.91 15.06
N GLY A 100 -1.86 4.18 15.24
CA GLY A 100 -0.51 4.59 15.69
C GLY A 100 -0.13 4.00 17.06
N GLU A 101 -1.03 4.04 18.03
CA GLU A 101 -0.85 3.46 19.36
C GLU A 101 -0.68 1.94 19.30
N TYR A 102 -1.47 1.27 18.46
CA TYR A 102 -1.31 -0.17 18.21
C TYR A 102 0.06 -0.50 17.59
N LEU A 103 0.48 0.20 16.56
CA LEU A 103 1.79 0.00 15.92
C LEU A 103 2.94 0.29 16.90
N GLN A 104 2.83 1.36 17.70
CA GLN A 104 3.78 1.70 18.75
C GLN A 104 3.93 0.56 19.77
N SER A 105 2.81 0.00 20.24
CA SER A 105 2.80 -1.13 21.16
C SER A 105 3.45 -2.38 20.52
N ALA A 106 3.09 -2.70 19.28
CA ALA A 106 3.61 -3.87 18.58
C ALA A 106 5.13 -3.81 18.39
N VAL A 107 5.69 -2.68 17.98
CA VAL A 107 7.15 -2.56 17.80
C VAL A 107 7.90 -2.41 19.14
N SER A 108 7.24 -1.87 20.17
CA SER A 108 7.79 -1.77 21.53
C SER A 108 8.04 -3.15 22.14
N ALA A 109 7.23 -4.15 21.78
CA ALA A 109 7.40 -5.53 22.24
C ALA A 109 8.76 -6.13 21.86
N VAL A 110 9.41 -5.62 20.82
CA VAL A 110 10.75 -6.01 20.39
C VAL A 110 11.81 -4.93 20.65
N GLY A 111 11.55 -3.99 21.54
CA GLY A 111 12.51 -2.96 21.95
C GLY A 111 12.66 -1.79 20.96
N ILE A 112 11.78 -1.65 19.97
CA ILE A 112 11.82 -0.54 19.03
C ILE A 112 10.99 0.63 19.56
N THR A 113 11.60 1.80 19.69
CA THR A 113 10.91 3.03 20.09
C THR A 113 10.25 3.69 18.89
N MET A 114 8.93 3.91 18.95
CA MET A 114 8.17 4.69 17.98
C MET A 114 7.47 5.85 18.66
N ASN A 115 7.73 7.07 18.19
CA ASN A 115 7.06 8.29 18.64
C ASN A 115 5.89 8.62 17.72
N LEU A 116 4.77 9.06 18.29
CA LEU A 116 3.59 9.45 17.53
C LEU A 116 3.61 10.96 17.27
N ASN A 117 3.52 11.37 16.00
CA ASN A 117 3.49 12.76 15.56
C ASN A 117 2.16 13.07 14.88
N ASN A 118 1.23 13.65 15.64
CA ASN A 118 -0.05 14.12 15.13
C ASN A 118 0.08 15.53 14.56
N GLN A 119 -0.47 15.73 13.35
CA GLN A 119 -0.50 17.04 12.73
C GLN A 119 -1.91 17.34 12.16
N GLU A 120 -2.25 18.64 12.10
CA GLU A 120 -3.40 19.11 11.36
C GLU A 120 -3.23 18.76 9.85
N TRP A 121 -4.34 18.58 9.14
CA TRP A 121 -4.36 18.01 7.78
C TRP A 121 -3.40 18.71 6.79
N ASN A 122 -3.43 20.04 6.72
CA ASN A 122 -2.60 20.76 5.76
C ASN A 122 -1.11 20.70 6.11
N THR A 123 -0.78 20.78 7.41
CA THR A 123 0.60 20.61 7.92
C THR A 123 1.08 19.20 7.63
N PHE A 124 0.27 18.20 7.94
CA PHE A 124 0.55 16.81 7.67
C PHE A 124 0.86 16.55 6.18
N LEU A 125 0.04 17.08 5.27
CA LEU A 125 0.27 16.93 3.83
C LEU A 125 1.60 17.52 3.39
N ASN A 126 1.95 18.72 3.89
CA ASN A 126 3.20 19.37 3.55
C ASN A 126 4.42 18.61 4.10
N THR A 127 4.35 18.17 5.36
CA THR A 127 5.42 17.37 5.99
C THR A 127 5.62 16.04 5.26
N ARG A 128 4.53 15.35 4.92
CA ARG A 128 4.58 14.08 4.17
C ARG A 128 5.16 14.29 2.76
N LYS A 129 4.70 15.29 2.01
CA LYS A 129 5.22 15.62 0.68
C LYS A 129 6.68 16.07 0.67
N ALA A 130 7.16 16.61 1.78
CA ALA A 130 8.58 16.96 1.94
C ALA A 130 9.45 15.73 2.27
N GLY A 131 8.85 14.59 2.64
CA GLY A 131 9.57 13.39 3.08
C GLY A 131 10.14 13.51 4.50
N ASP A 132 9.64 14.42 5.32
CA ASP A 132 10.13 14.70 6.67
C ASP A 132 9.44 13.80 7.71
N TYR A 133 9.71 12.49 7.63
CA TYR A 133 9.18 11.47 8.53
C TYR A 133 10.01 10.18 8.48
N SER A 134 9.90 9.33 9.50
CA SER A 134 10.40 7.95 9.44
C SER A 134 9.35 7.02 8.81
N ILE A 135 8.12 7.09 9.31
CA ILE A 135 6.95 6.37 8.82
C ILE A 135 5.80 7.38 8.77
N ALA A 136 5.03 7.38 7.69
CA ALA A 136 3.85 8.23 7.56
C ALA A 136 2.62 7.43 7.17
N ARG A 137 1.49 7.79 7.75
CA ARG A 137 0.18 7.33 7.28
C ARG A 137 -0.06 7.85 5.87
N ASN A 138 -0.56 6.99 5.00
CA ASN A 138 -1.08 7.38 3.70
C ASN A 138 -2.37 6.62 3.39
N GLY A 139 -3.09 7.06 2.37
CA GLY A 139 -4.26 6.38 1.82
C GLY A 139 -4.58 6.94 0.44
N TRP A 140 -5.09 6.10 -0.43
CA TRP A 140 -5.43 6.45 -1.81
C TRP A 140 -6.80 5.90 -2.19
N LEU A 141 -7.56 6.67 -2.93
CA LEU A 141 -8.81 6.26 -3.56
C LEU A 141 -8.64 6.36 -5.08
N ALA A 142 -9.13 5.37 -5.81
CA ALA A 142 -9.05 5.39 -7.26
C ALA A 142 -9.95 6.46 -7.87
N ASP A 143 -9.44 7.18 -8.86
CA ASP A 143 -10.24 8.16 -9.63
C ASP A 143 -11.10 7.47 -10.70
N TYR A 144 -10.66 6.29 -11.19
CA TYR A 144 -11.35 5.47 -12.18
C TYR A 144 -10.94 3.99 -12.03
N ASN A 145 -11.72 3.09 -12.62
CA ASN A 145 -11.48 1.64 -12.51
C ASN A 145 -10.35 1.19 -13.46
N ASP A 146 -9.13 1.43 -13.02
CA ASP A 146 -7.91 0.94 -13.68
C ASP A 146 -6.78 0.89 -12.65
N PRO A 147 -6.05 -0.22 -12.51
CA PRO A 147 -4.95 -0.39 -11.56
C PRO A 147 -3.86 0.69 -11.65
N ILE A 148 -3.70 1.32 -12.82
CA ILE A 148 -2.72 2.39 -13.02
C ILE A 148 -2.92 3.57 -12.05
N CYS A 149 -4.16 3.80 -11.56
CA CYS A 149 -4.45 4.83 -10.55
C CYS A 149 -3.65 4.65 -9.25
N PHE A 150 -3.23 3.43 -8.95
CA PHE A 150 -2.42 3.09 -7.78
C PHE A 150 -0.92 3.02 -8.10
N LEU A 151 -0.57 2.85 -9.37
CA LEU A 151 0.80 2.60 -9.79
C LEU A 151 1.51 3.84 -10.32
N ASP A 152 0.82 4.74 -11.03
CA ASP A 152 1.48 5.89 -11.66
C ASP A 152 1.83 7.04 -10.71
N MET A 153 1.36 6.99 -9.48
CA MET A 153 1.67 7.99 -8.45
C MET A 153 3.13 7.92 -7.97
N TRP A 154 3.86 6.85 -8.22
CA TRP A 154 5.21 6.62 -7.70
C TRP A 154 6.32 7.03 -8.66
N VAL A 155 6.00 7.54 -9.84
CA VAL A 155 7.01 8.06 -10.78
C VAL A 155 7.71 9.30 -10.22
N THR A 156 8.94 9.52 -10.63
CA THR A 156 9.82 10.59 -10.12
C THR A 156 9.17 11.98 -10.21
N GLY A 157 8.41 12.25 -11.27
CA GLY A 157 7.74 13.54 -11.50
C GLY A 157 6.40 13.72 -10.79
N SER A 158 5.88 12.70 -10.11
CA SER A 158 4.56 12.77 -9.47
C SER A 158 4.57 13.61 -8.19
N GLY A 159 3.56 14.47 -8.03
CA GLY A 159 3.29 15.20 -6.79
C GLY A 159 2.74 14.32 -5.66
N ASN A 160 2.42 13.05 -5.95
CA ASN A 160 1.92 12.07 -5.01
C ASN A 160 2.98 11.00 -4.64
N ASN A 161 4.21 11.16 -5.15
CA ASN A 161 5.35 10.31 -4.78
C ASN A 161 5.86 10.69 -3.38
N ASP A 162 5.08 10.38 -2.36
CA ASP A 162 5.33 10.79 -0.98
C ASP A 162 6.53 10.06 -0.34
N VAL A 163 6.89 8.86 -0.82
CA VAL A 163 8.12 8.15 -0.40
C VAL A 163 9.38 8.66 -1.09
N GLN A 164 9.27 9.68 -1.93
CA GLN A 164 10.39 10.35 -2.59
C GLN A 164 11.25 9.40 -3.45
N TYR A 165 10.64 8.42 -4.12
CA TYR A 165 11.36 7.56 -5.07
C TYR A 165 12.10 8.40 -6.11
N GLY A 166 13.38 8.08 -6.36
CA GLY A 166 14.26 8.83 -7.24
C GLY A 166 14.76 10.14 -6.67
N LYS A 167 14.56 10.42 -5.38
CA LYS A 167 14.97 11.66 -4.72
C LYS A 167 15.70 11.39 -3.40
N GLY A 168 16.68 12.22 -3.06
CA GLY A 168 17.38 12.17 -1.78
C GLY A 168 17.91 10.78 -1.44
N ALA A 169 17.57 10.27 -0.27
CA ALA A 169 18.00 8.94 0.20
C ALA A 169 17.42 7.78 -0.62
N ASN A 170 16.36 8.00 -1.38
CA ASN A 170 15.70 7.00 -2.21
C ASN A 170 16.05 7.15 -3.71
N ALA A 171 17.10 7.93 -4.04
CA ALA A 171 17.51 8.12 -5.43
C ALA A 171 17.97 6.80 -6.07
N ASP A 172 18.76 6.01 -5.33
CA ASP A 172 19.35 4.74 -5.79
C ASP A 172 18.89 3.56 -4.94
N LEU A 173 17.56 3.46 -4.72
CA LEU A 173 16.96 2.53 -3.78
C LEU A 173 17.33 1.07 -4.07
N LYS A 174 17.30 0.67 -5.35
CA LYS A 174 17.69 -0.67 -5.84
C LYS A 174 18.10 -0.56 -7.30
N ILE A 175 18.88 -1.53 -7.77
CA ILE A 175 19.21 -1.71 -9.17
C ILE A 175 18.23 -2.72 -9.78
N TYR A 176 17.64 -2.38 -10.92
CA TYR A 176 16.70 -3.22 -11.65
C TYR A 176 17.12 -3.38 -13.10
N ASN A 177 16.86 -4.59 -13.61
CA ASN A 177 16.87 -4.87 -15.04
C ASN A 177 15.44 -5.04 -15.51
N LEU A 178 15.10 -4.42 -16.63
CA LEU A 178 13.77 -4.49 -17.25
C LEU A 178 13.91 -4.76 -18.73
N ASP A 179 13.22 -5.76 -19.24
CA ASP A 179 13.11 -6.05 -20.66
C ASP A 179 11.64 -5.98 -21.09
N LEU A 180 11.29 -4.99 -21.87
CA LEU A 180 9.92 -4.80 -22.37
C LEU A 180 9.71 -5.35 -23.78
N THR A 181 10.71 -6.02 -24.38
CA THR A 181 10.58 -6.62 -25.70
C THR A 181 9.50 -7.71 -25.78
N PRO A 182 9.22 -8.52 -24.71
CA PRO A 182 8.10 -9.45 -24.72
C PRO A 182 6.72 -8.78 -24.85
N TYR A 183 6.63 -7.50 -24.49
CA TYR A 183 5.40 -6.69 -24.53
C TYR A 183 5.29 -5.78 -25.75
N GLY A 184 6.21 -5.93 -26.71
CA GLY A 184 6.20 -5.18 -27.98
C GLY A 184 6.93 -3.83 -27.95
N TYR A 185 7.75 -3.58 -26.92
CA TYR A 185 8.58 -2.37 -26.81
C TYR A 185 10.05 -2.70 -27.01
N ASP A 186 10.73 -1.98 -27.90
CA ASP A 186 12.21 -2.06 -28.04
C ASP A 186 12.89 -1.23 -26.96
N VAL A 187 12.66 -1.64 -25.70
CA VAL A 187 13.15 -0.97 -24.51
C VAL A 187 13.73 -2.00 -23.53
N LYS A 188 14.99 -1.79 -23.16
CA LYS A 188 15.68 -2.53 -22.11
C LYS A 188 16.37 -1.56 -21.17
N VAL A 189 16.24 -1.81 -19.88
CA VAL A 189 17.00 -1.13 -18.83
C VAL A 189 17.95 -2.14 -18.22
N GLU A 190 19.24 -1.86 -18.25
CA GLU A 190 20.28 -2.68 -17.64
C GLU A 190 20.92 -1.89 -16.50
N ASN A 191 20.88 -2.45 -15.29
CA ASN A 191 21.43 -1.82 -14.08
C ASN A 191 20.91 -0.39 -13.83
N GLY A 192 19.65 -0.12 -14.19
CA GLY A 192 19.00 1.16 -13.90
C GLY A 192 18.66 1.31 -12.43
N THR A 193 18.53 2.53 -11.95
CA THR A 193 17.95 2.79 -10.63
C THR A 193 16.48 2.35 -10.61
N TRP A 194 15.95 2.11 -9.42
CA TRP A 194 14.52 1.76 -9.29
C TRP A 194 13.63 2.80 -9.98
N ALA A 195 13.88 4.08 -9.69
CA ALA A 195 13.06 5.18 -10.20
C ALA A 195 13.11 5.31 -11.72
N GLU A 196 14.30 5.27 -12.33
CA GLU A 196 14.47 5.30 -13.79
C GLU A 196 13.73 4.13 -14.45
N THR A 197 13.90 2.93 -13.89
CA THR A 197 13.27 1.71 -14.42
C THR A 197 11.72 1.78 -14.28
N TYR A 198 11.25 2.28 -13.15
CA TYR A 198 9.81 2.45 -12.91
C TYR A 198 9.19 3.51 -13.81
N ASP A 199 9.85 4.66 -14.01
CA ASP A 199 9.39 5.72 -14.92
C ASP A 199 9.26 5.20 -16.37
N VAL A 200 10.23 4.40 -16.83
CA VAL A 200 10.19 3.74 -18.15
C VAL A 200 9.02 2.77 -18.25
N LEU A 201 8.83 1.92 -17.24
CA LEU A 201 7.74 0.94 -17.19
C LEU A 201 6.37 1.61 -17.22
N ILE A 202 6.14 2.61 -16.37
CA ILE A 202 4.86 3.36 -16.34
C ILE A 202 4.60 4.09 -17.65
N SER A 203 5.63 4.63 -18.29
CA SER A 203 5.50 5.25 -19.62
C SER A 203 5.05 4.23 -20.69
N ALA A 204 5.61 3.03 -20.67
CA ALA A 204 5.21 1.93 -21.55
C ALA A 204 3.75 1.50 -21.31
N ILE A 205 3.37 1.31 -20.03
CA ILE A 205 1.99 0.96 -19.65
C ILE A 205 0.99 1.98 -20.18
N LYS A 206 1.28 3.28 -20.03
CA LYS A 206 0.39 4.38 -20.47
C LYS A 206 0.25 4.46 -21.99
N SER A 207 1.24 4.01 -22.74
CA SER A 207 1.20 3.99 -24.21
C SER A 207 0.71 2.66 -24.79
N CYS A 208 0.56 1.61 -23.98
CA CYS A 208 0.19 0.27 -24.43
C CYS A 208 -1.29 0.19 -24.77
N THR A 209 -1.59 -0.22 -26.00
CA THR A 209 -2.96 -0.43 -26.49
C THR A 209 -3.40 -1.90 -26.45
N ASP A 210 -2.46 -2.83 -26.30
CA ASP A 210 -2.76 -4.24 -26.07
C ASP A 210 -3.09 -4.45 -24.59
N SER A 211 -4.31 -4.89 -24.30
CA SER A 211 -4.80 -5.01 -22.93
C SER A 211 -4.00 -6.04 -22.14
N ALA A 212 -3.73 -7.22 -22.70
CA ALA A 212 -3.02 -8.28 -21.97
C ALA A 212 -1.59 -7.86 -21.60
N ASN A 213 -0.86 -7.28 -22.55
CA ASN A 213 0.49 -6.76 -22.29
C ASN A 213 0.49 -5.60 -21.28
N ARG A 214 -0.51 -4.73 -21.37
CA ARG A 214 -0.65 -3.59 -20.46
C ARG A 214 -0.84 -4.04 -19.01
N TYR A 215 -1.73 -4.99 -18.75
CA TYR A 215 -1.97 -5.51 -17.41
C TYR A 215 -0.78 -6.33 -16.90
N ALA A 216 -0.14 -7.15 -17.76
CA ALA A 216 1.08 -7.85 -17.37
C ALA A 216 2.19 -6.89 -16.91
N MET A 217 2.36 -5.76 -17.61
CA MET A 217 3.31 -4.72 -17.18
C MET A 217 2.88 -4.02 -15.89
N MET A 218 1.57 -3.88 -15.62
CA MET A 218 1.08 -3.34 -14.33
C MET A 218 1.38 -4.27 -13.16
N HIS A 219 1.30 -5.59 -13.34
CA HIS A 219 1.76 -6.55 -12.32
C HIS A 219 3.26 -6.40 -12.03
N ILE A 220 4.09 -6.23 -13.07
CA ILE A 220 5.52 -5.94 -12.87
C ILE A 220 5.72 -4.64 -12.08
N ALA A 221 4.92 -3.60 -12.35
CA ALA A 221 5.01 -2.34 -11.63
C ALA A 221 4.63 -2.49 -10.15
N GLU A 222 3.60 -3.25 -9.83
CA GLU A 222 3.23 -3.55 -8.44
C GLU A 222 4.30 -4.40 -7.74
N ASP A 223 4.84 -5.42 -8.40
CA ASP A 223 5.97 -6.21 -7.89
C ASP A 223 7.18 -5.34 -7.55
N MET A 224 7.56 -4.45 -8.46
CA MET A 224 8.66 -3.51 -8.24
C MET A 224 8.39 -2.62 -7.01
N LEU A 225 7.18 -2.11 -6.87
CA LEU A 225 6.77 -1.24 -5.77
C LEU A 225 6.81 -2.00 -4.44
N MET A 226 6.13 -3.14 -4.36
CA MET A 226 6.00 -3.93 -3.13
C MET A 226 7.35 -4.49 -2.66
N ASN A 227 8.22 -4.89 -3.57
CA ASN A 227 9.57 -5.39 -3.26
C ASN A 227 10.51 -4.34 -2.66
N THR A 228 10.16 -3.05 -2.68
CA THR A 228 10.94 -2.02 -1.99
C THR A 228 10.81 -2.10 -0.47
N GLY A 229 9.65 -2.54 0.03
CA GLY A 229 9.29 -2.49 1.44
C GLY A 229 9.04 -1.06 1.96
N CYS A 230 9.06 -0.03 1.09
CA CYS A 230 8.82 1.36 1.50
C CYS A 230 7.34 1.66 1.77
N ILE A 231 6.43 0.84 1.25
CA ILE A 231 5.00 0.93 1.55
C ILE A 231 4.52 -0.39 2.15
N VAL A 232 3.60 -0.27 3.11
CA VAL A 232 2.99 -1.41 3.79
C VAL A 232 1.48 -1.22 3.79
N PRO A 233 0.75 -1.79 2.82
CA PRO A 233 -0.70 -1.77 2.83
C PRO A 233 -1.26 -2.43 4.09
N LEU A 234 -2.16 -1.76 4.78
CA LEU A 234 -2.77 -2.26 6.01
C LEU A 234 -4.17 -2.82 5.77
N TYR A 235 -5.02 -2.05 5.11
CA TYR A 235 -6.39 -2.46 4.81
C TYR A 235 -6.93 -1.72 3.58
N TYR A 236 -7.92 -2.34 2.95
CA TYR A 236 -8.74 -1.71 1.93
C TYR A 236 -9.90 -0.97 2.58
N TYR A 237 -10.15 0.26 2.12
CA TYR A 237 -11.28 1.05 2.60
C TYR A 237 -12.61 0.41 2.21
N THR A 238 -13.60 0.62 3.08
CA THR A 238 -15.00 0.35 2.80
C THR A 238 -15.80 1.63 2.96
N ASP A 239 -16.95 1.69 2.33
CA ASP A 239 -17.86 2.82 2.40
C ASP A 239 -19.19 2.36 3.04
N ILE A 240 -19.45 2.84 4.25
CA ILE A 240 -20.67 2.52 5.00
C ILE A 240 -21.64 3.71 4.89
N TYR A 241 -22.86 3.42 4.50
CA TYR A 241 -23.95 4.39 4.45
C TYR A 241 -25.27 3.78 4.88
N MET A 242 -26.15 4.64 5.34
CA MET A 242 -27.54 4.27 5.62
C MET A 242 -28.46 4.98 4.63
N ILE A 243 -29.49 4.28 4.17
CA ILE A 243 -30.53 4.80 3.27
C ILE A 243 -31.88 4.46 3.89
N ASP A 244 -32.80 5.43 3.88
CA ASP A 244 -34.19 5.20 4.25
C ASP A 244 -34.86 4.27 3.22
N ASP A 245 -35.66 3.32 3.70
CA ASP A 245 -36.33 2.29 2.89
C ASP A 245 -37.26 2.88 1.81
N SER A 246 -37.74 4.13 1.99
CA SER A 246 -38.53 4.84 0.99
C SER A 246 -37.73 5.33 -0.21
N VAL A 247 -36.40 5.37 -0.12
CA VAL A 247 -35.51 5.81 -1.23
C VAL A 247 -35.29 4.66 -2.20
N GLN A 248 -35.66 4.88 -3.44
CA GLN A 248 -35.46 3.91 -4.53
C GLN A 248 -34.53 4.51 -5.61
N GLY A 249 -33.83 3.65 -6.36
CA GLY A 249 -32.97 4.06 -7.47
C GLY A 249 -31.60 4.60 -7.04
N PHE A 250 -31.24 4.51 -5.76
CA PHE A 250 -29.89 4.80 -5.30
C PHE A 250 -28.94 3.66 -5.66
N PHE A 251 -27.71 4.01 -6.07
CA PHE A 251 -26.63 3.03 -6.15
C PHE A 251 -25.27 3.70 -5.89
N SER A 252 -24.32 2.91 -5.44
CA SER A 252 -22.91 3.28 -5.29
C SER A 252 -22.03 2.34 -6.10
N ASN A 253 -20.78 2.73 -6.35
CA ASN A 253 -19.80 1.88 -6.99
C ASN A 253 -18.58 1.63 -6.06
N PRO A 254 -17.70 0.67 -6.39
CA PRO A 254 -16.52 0.36 -5.58
C PRO A 254 -15.52 1.53 -5.44
N LEU A 255 -15.63 2.59 -6.26
CA LEU A 255 -14.79 3.80 -6.17
C LEU A 255 -15.33 4.82 -5.16
N GLY A 256 -16.41 4.50 -4.42
CA GLY A 256 -17.02 5.38 -3.43
C GLY A 256 -17.98 6.44 -4.00
N TYR A 257 -18.24 6.42 -5.31
CA TYR A 257 -19.21 7.34 -5.91
C TYR A 257 -20.64 6.91 -5.60
N LYS A 258 -21.45 7.89 -5.19
CA LYS A 258 -22.88 7.71 -4.89
C LYS A 258 -23.72 8.43 -5.94
N TYR A 259 -24.67 7.71 -6.52
CA TYR A 259 -25.49 8.18 -7.63
C TYR A 259 -26.92 8.40 -7.18
N PHE A 260 -27.36 9.66 -7.18
CA PHE A 260 -28.69 10.10 -6.74
C PHE A 260 -29.62 10.48 -7.90
N MET A 261 -29.10 10.51 -9.13
CA MET A 261 -29.85 11.03 -10.30
C MET A 261 -31.11 10.25 -10.66
N HIS A 262 -31.22 9.01 -10.17
CA HIS A 262 -32.42 8.17 -10.37
C HIS A 262 -33.20 7.95 -9.07
N CYS A 263 -32.83 8.66 -8.00
CA CYS A 263 -33.50 8.51 -6.73
C CYS A 263 -34.92 9.06 -6.76
N THR A 264 -35.86 8.29 -6.22
CA THR A 264 -37.23 8.67 -5.95
C THR A 264 -37.59 8.31 -4.52
N ILE A 265 -38.55 8.99 -3.93
CA ILE A 265 -39.09 8.68 -2.61
C ILE A 265 -40.44 8.00 -2.81
N ALA A 266 -40.55 6.75 -2.43
CA ALA A 266 -41.83 6.04 -2.39
C ALA A 266 -42.73 6.67 -1.32
N LYS A 267 -43.97 7.00 -1.67
CA LYS A 267 -44.95 7.56 -0.75
C LYS A 267 -45.68 6.45 0.02
#